data_e5d94efbbb6becea1b7ff7052290df33
#
_entry.id   e5d94efbbb6becea1b7ff7052290df33
#
_cell.length_a   1.000
_cell.length_b   1.000
_cell.length_c   1.000
_cell.angle_alpha   90.00
_cell.angle_beta   90.00
_cell.angle_gamma   90.00
#
_symmetry.space_group_name_H-M   'P 1'
#
loop_
_entity.id
_entity.type
_entity.pdbx_description
1 polymer ?
#
loop_
_entity_poly.entity_id
_entity_poly.type
_entity_poly.pdbx_seq_one_letter_code
_entity_poly.pdbx_strand_id
1 'polypeptide(L)'
;MTQTATPTLSCALWCNGTADEAAQFYAEVFRDASITEQVPGLTATISIHGFKLTLINGDDRYVPNQSISCILNFDPLLFGGEEQARAYLDELYEKLSDGGVLMELGEYPFSPRYAWVRDRFGMTWQLMLTNPEGDPRPFIIPSFMFGGTNHGNAEESTNSWISIFDDARRGTLYHYPEGTPFGSDAVMFTYFNLQGTWLAAADSGAFHDFTFTPGVSVVVSCRDQEEIDRYWELFSAVPEAERCGWCVDRWGISWQVVPHNIAELMADKATREKILLMGKIDLSQL
;
A
#
# COMPACT_ATOMS: atom_id res chain seq x y z
N MET A 1 -26.22 0.41 -15.58
CA MET A 1 -25.35 -0.17 -14.56
C MET A 1 -23.94 0.27 -14.94
N THR A 2 -23.43 1.30 -14.31
CA THR A 2 -22.05 1.75 -14.49
C THR A 2 -21.17 0.66 -13.87
N GLN A 3 -20.41 -0.04 -14.69
CA GLN A 3 -19.31 -0.87 -14.23
C GLN A 3 -18.37 0.04 -13.44
N THR A 4 -18.32 -0.13 -12.14
CA THR A 4 -17.28 0.52 -11.32
C THR A 4 -15.94 -0.03 -11.83
N ALA A 5 -15.15 0.85 -12.43
CA ALA A 5 -13.80 0.50 -12.87
C ALA A 5 -13.05 -0.14 -11.69
N THR A 6 -12.48 -1.31 -11.91
CA THR A 6 -11.64 -1.96 -10.90
C THR A 6 -10.48 -1.02 -10.59
N PRO A 7 -10.16 -0.74 -9.31
CA PRO A 7 -9.03 0.11 -8.96
C PRO A 7 -7.76 -0.42 -9.63
N THR A 8 -7.04 0.47 -10.32
CA THR A 8 -5.80 0.11 -11.02
C THR A 8 -4.61 -0.03 -10.07
N LEU A 9 -4.76 0.45 -8.83
CA LEU A 9 -3.71 0.42 -7.81
C LEU A 9 -4.08 -0.51 -6.66
N SER A 10 -3.10 -1.26 -6.20
CA SER A 10 -3.17 -2.12 -5.02
C SER A 10 -1.79 -2.20 -4.35
N CYS A 11 -1.67 -2.96 -3.26
CA CYS A 11 -0.37 -3.21 -2.63
C CYS A 11 0.02 -4.67 -2.74
N ALA A 12 1.33 -4.92 -2.65
CA ALA A 12 1.85 -6.25 -2.46
C ALA A 12 2.80 -6.29 -1.24
N LEU A 13 2.72 -7.38 -0.49
CA LEU A 13 3.57 -7.70 0.65
C LEU A 13 4.52 -8.83 0.27
N TRP A 14 5.81 -8.62 0.47
CA TRP A 14 6.82 -9.63 0.33
C TRP A 14 6.84 -10.53 1.57
N CYS A 15 6.50 -11.81 1.37
CA CYS A 15 6.45 -12.81 2.41
C CYS A 15 7.61 -13.80 2.24
N ASN A 16 8.28 -14.11 3.32
CA ASN A 16 9.36 -15.11 3.31
C ASN A 16 8.79 -16.53 3.41
N GLY A 17 8.23 -17.03 2.30
CA GLY A 17 7.62 -18.38 2.22
C GLY A 17 6.26 -18.53 2.93
N THR A 18 5.67 -17.45 3.44
CA THR A 18 4.46 -17.48 4.28
C THR A 18 3.21 -16.86 3.64
N ALA A 19 3.22 -16.61 2.31
CA ALA A 19 2.11 -15.91 1.64
C ALA A 19 0.76 -16.63 1.80
N ASP A 20 0.73 -17.96 1.71
CA ASP A 20 -0.50 -18.74 1.87
C ASP A 20 -1.03 -18.66 3.32
N GLU A 21 -0.12 -18.72 4.31
CA GLU A 21 -0.47 -18.54 5.73
C GLU A 21 -0.98 -17.13 6.02
N ALA A 22 -0.32 -16.11 5.47
CA ALA A 22 -0.75 -14.72 5.61
C ALA A 22 -2.13 -14.47 4.97
N ALA A 23 -2.41 -15.06 3.80
CA ALA A 23 -3.72 -14.97 3.15
C ALA A 23 -4.83 -15.57 4.02
N GLN A 24 -4.58 -16.73 4.60
CA GLN A 24 -5.51 -17.39 5.53
C GLN A 24 -5.74 -16.53 6.78
N PHE A 25 -4.67 -16.06 7.39
CA PHE A 25 -4.73 -15.20 8.57
C PHE A 25 -5.57 -13.94 8.31
N TYR A 26 -5.31 -13.20 7.21
CA TYR A 26 -6.09 -11.99 6.93
C TYR A 26 -7.55 -12.31 6.59
N ALA A 27 -7.84 -13.44 5.94
CA ALA A 27 -9.22 -13.88 5.68
C ALA A 27 -10.00 -14.20 6.96
N GLU A 28 -9.30 -14.64 8.02
CA GLU A 28 -9.90 -14.93 9.33
C GLU A 28 -10.01 -13.69 10.22
N VAL A 29 -9.05 -12.76 10.10
CA VAL A 29 -8.96 -11.57 10.96
C VAL A 29 -9.93 -10.48 10.53
N PHE A 30 -10.03 -10.21 9.23
CA PHE A 30 -10.87 -9.14 8.71
C PHE A 30 -12.29 -9.66 8.40
N ARG A 31 -13.33 -8.88 8.77
CA ARG A 31 -14.74 -9.28 8.64
C ARG A 31 -15.22 -9.43 7.19
N ASP A 32 -14.73 -8.58 6.28
CA ASP A 32 -15.10 -8.64 4.85
C ASP A 32 -13.82 -8.90 4.06
N ALA A 33 -13.34 -10.15 4.15
CA ALA A 33 -12.14 -10.58 3.49
C ALA A 33 -12.30 -11.94 2.81
N SER A 34 -11.68 -12.10 1.65
CA SER A 34 -11.68 -13.36 0.92
C SER A 34 -10.43 -13.48 0.02
N ILE A 35 -9.89 -14.70 -0.07
CA ILE A 35 -8.83 -15.02 -1.03
C ILE A 35 -9.45 -15.04 -2.42
N THR A 36 -8.98 -14.18 -3.32
CA THR A 36 -9.55 -14.01 -4.67
C THR A 36 -8.74 -14.71 -5.76
N GLU A 37 -7.43 -14.78 -5.58
CA GLU A 37 -6.50 -15.38 -6.54
C GLU A 37 -5.40 -16.12 -5.79
N GLN A 38 -4.93 -17.24 -6.32
CA GLN A 38 -3.83 -17.97 -5.71
C GLN A 38 -3.02 -18.72 -6.78
N VAL A 39 -1.71 -18.49 -6.78
CA VAL A 39 -0.74 -19.30 -7.50
C VAL A 39 0.08 -20.05 -6.44
N PRO A 40 -0.20 -21.34 -6.20
CA PRO A 40 0.37 -22.07 -5.07
C PRO A 40 1.89 -21.97 -4.96
N GLY A 41 2.38 -21.59 -3.78
CA GLY A 41 3.80 -21.43 -3.51
C GLY A 41 4.44 -20.17 -4.12
N LEU A 42 3.68 -19.34 -4.85
CA LEU A 42 4.19 -18.10 -5.45
C LEU A 42 3.47 -16.86 -4.92
N THR A 43 2.15 -16.78 -5.10
CA THR A 43 1.38 -15.61 -4.69
C THR A 43 -0.01 -16.00 -4.22
N ALA A 44 -0.57 -15.20 -3.31
CA ALA A 44 -1.98 -15.21 -2.96
C ALA A 44 -2.50 -13.76 -2.94
N THR A 45 -3.66 -13.50 -3.54
CA THR A 45 -4.30 -12.19 -3.47
C THR A 45 -5.54 -12.28 -2.59
N ILE A 46 -5.62 -11.39 -1.62
CA ILE A 46 -6.78 -11.25 -0.75
C ILE A 46 -7.48 -9.92 -1.02
N SER A 47 -8.79 -9.94 -1.04
CA SER A 47 -9.64 -8.75 -1.00
C SER A 47 -10.08 -8.51 0.43
N ILE A 48 -9.86 -7.32 0.97
CA ILE A 48 -10.29 -6.90 2.30
C ILE A 48 -11.12 -5.63 2.13
N HIS A 49 -12.43 -5.69 2.39
CA HIS A 49 -13.35 -4.57 2.12
C HIS A 49 -13.17 -3.97 0.70
N GLY A 50 -12.92 -4.82 -0.28
CA GLY A 50 -12.69 -4.42 -1.68
C GLY A 50 -11.26 -3.95 -2.01
N PHE A 51 -10.40 -3.77 -1.02
CA PHE A 51 -8.98 -3.48 -1.25
C PHE A 51 -8.21 -4.78 -1.54
N LYS A 52 -7.43 -4.80 -2.63
CA LYS A 52 -6.59 -5.95 -2.97
C LYS A 52 -5.21 -5.83 -2.33
N LEU A 53 -4.80 -6.90 -1.64
CA LEU A 53 -3.44 -7.08 -1.14
C LEU A 53 -2.87 -8.38 -1.73
N THR A 54 -1.80 -8.28 -2.50
CA THR A 54 -1.11 -9.44 -3.06
C THR A 54 0.04 -9.83 -2.14
N LEU A 55 0.06 -11.09 -1.73
CA LEU A 55 1.07 -11.69 -0.88
C LEU A 55 2.01 -12.49 -1.78
N ILE A 56 3.30 -12.17 -1.78
CA ILE A 56 4.28 -12.74 -2.69
C ILE A 56 5.28 -13.57 -1.90
N ASN A 57 5.37 -14.86 -2.21
CA ASN A 57 6.42 -15.71 -1.67
C ASN A 57 7.76 -15.37 -2.33
N GLY A 58 8.59 -14.72 -1.56
CA GLY A 58 9.98 -14.46 -1.89
C GLY A 58 10.92 -15.10 -0.88
N ASP A 59 12.16 -14.70 -0.93
CA ASP A 59 13.18 -15.05 0.05
C ASP A 59 13.29 -13.97 1.16
N ASP A 60 14.30 -14.06 1.99
CA ASP A 60 14.56 -13.18 3.12
C ASP A 60 15.25 -11.85 2.76
N ARG A 61 15.44 -11.55 1.45
CA ARG A 61 16.15 -10.34 1.00
C ARG A 61 15.41 -9.06 1.33
N TYR A 62 14.07 -9.09 1.32
CA TYR A 62 13.25 -7.90 1.54
C TYR A 62 12.39 -8.08 2.78
N VAL A 63 12.53 -7.14 3.69
CA VAL A 63 11.77 -7.13 4.94
C VAL A 63 10.82 -5.93 4.92
N PRO A 64 9.52 -6.13 5.12
CA PRO A 64 8.57 -5.03 5.29
C PRO A 64 8.95 -4.15 6.47
N ASN A 65 8.73 -2.86 6.33
CA ASN A 65 8.96 -1.89 7.41
C ASN A 65 7.86 -0.82 7.44
N GLN A 66 8.00 0.17 8.30
CA GLN A 66 7.00 1.19 8.54
C GLN A 66 6.88 2.25 7.42
N SER A 67 7.78 2.25 6.43
CA SER A 67 7.75 3.25 5.35
C SER A 67 6.50 3.15 4.48
N ILE A 68 5.96 1.94 4.31
CA ILE A 68 4.63 1.74 3.71
C ILE A 68 3.80 0.93 4.70
N SER A 69 2.67 1.51 5.12
CA SER A 69 1.68 0.91 6.01
C SER A 69 0.30 1.01 5.39
N CYS A 70 -0.70 0.37 5.98
CA CYS A 70 -2.11 0.61 5.65
C CYS A 70 -2.81 1.31 6.82
N ILE A 71 -3.46 2.43 6.55
CA ILE A 71 -4.43 3.02 7.48
C ILE A 71 -5.71 2.22 7.36
N LEU A 72 -6.19 1.72 8.50
CA LEU A 72 -7.52 1.16 8.68
C LEU A 72 -8.43 2.29 9.16
N ASN A 73 -9.28 2.78 8.25
CA ASN A 73 -10.16 3.92 8.45
C ASN A 73 -11.47 3.47 9.12
N PHE A 74 -11.53 3.56 10.43
CA PHE A 74 -12.74 3.23 11.19
C PHE A 74 -13.72 4.41 11.19
N ASP A 75 -14.23 4.75 9.99
CA ASP A 75 -15.29 5.74 9.83
C ASP A 75 -16.62 5.14 10.34
N PRO A 76 -17.33 5.81 11.28
CA PRO A 76 -18.63 5.36 11.77
C PRO A 76 -19.65 5.03 10.68
N LEU A 77 -19.60 5.69 9.53
CA LEU A 77 -20.51 5.42 8.41
C LEU A 77 -20.28 4.04 7.76
N LEU A 78 -19.06 3.52 7.83
CA LEU A 78 -18.75 2.19 7.29
C LEU A 78 -19.20 1.05 8.19
N PHE A 79 -19.39 1.31 9.49
CA PHE A 79 -19.60 0.26 10.50
C PHE A 79 -20.92 0.39 11.28
N GLY A 80 -21.81 1.29 10.88
CA GLY A 80 -23.13 1.44 11.51
C GLY A 80 -23.12 2.26 12.80
N GLY A 81 -22.06 3.05 13.05
CA GLY A 81 -21.93 3.97 14.15
C GLY A 81 -20.58 3.93 14.84
N GLU A 82 -20.32 4.91 15.70
CA GLU A 82 -19.01 5.07 16.37
C GLU A 82 -18.71 3.90 17.33
N GLU A 83 -19.69 3.40 18.05
CA GLU A 83 -19.52 2.28 18.98
C GLU A 83 -19.06 1.02 18.25
N GLN A 84 -19.69 0.70 17.10
CA GLN A 84 -19.34 -0.46 16.27
C GLN A 84 -17.98 -0.29 15.62
N ALA A 85 -17.65 0.92 15.13
CA ALA A 85 -16.35 1.24 14.56
C ALA A 85 -15.24 1.07 15.62
N ARG A 86 -15.43 1.61 16.81
CA ARG A 86 -14.51 1.50 17.95
C ARG A 86 -14.31 0.04 18.39
N ALA A 87 -15.40 -0.71 18.53
CA ALA A 87 -15.32 -2.12 18.92
C ALA A 87 -14.55 -2.97 17.89
N TYR A 88 -14.73 -2.69 16.60
CA TYR A 88 -13.99 -3.39 15.56
C TYR A 88 -12.51 -2.97 15.50
N LEU A 89 -12.21 -1.70 15.77
CA LEU A 89 -10.83 -1.23 15.93
C LEU A 89 -10.12 -2.00 17.06
N ASP A 90 -10.77 -2.11 18.22
CA ASP A 90 -10.21 -2.82 19.38
C ASP A 90 -10.00 -4.31 19.08
N GLU A 91 -10.95 -4.95 18.39
CA GLU A 91 -10.83 -6.34 17.94
C GLU A 91 -9.61 -6.52 16.99
N LEU A 92 -9.41 -5.62 16.02
CA LEU A 92 -8.28 -5.71 15.09
C LEU A 92 -6.96 -5.36 15.75
N TYR A 93 -6.94 -4.46 16.73
CA TYR A 93 -5.73 -4.20 17.52
C TYR A 93 -5.20 -5.47 18.18
N GLU A 94 -6.07 -6.22 18.86
CA GLU A 94 -5.71 -7.47 19.53
C GLU A 94 -5.19 -8.54 18.55
N LYS A 95 -5.73 -8.58 17.33
CA LYS A 95 -5.37 -9.58 16.32
C LYS A 95 -4.13 -9.23 15.49
N LEU A 96 -3.86 -7.93 15.28
CA LEU A 96 -2.81 -7.45 14.38
C LEU A 96 -1.54 -6.97 15.11
N SER A 97 -1.52 -6.95 16.44
CA SER A 97 -0.38 -6.48 17.23
C SER A 97 0.65 -7.56 17.59
N ASP A 98 0.49 -8.78 17.10
CA ASP A 98 1.31 -9.92 17.46
C ASP A 98 2.77 -9.85 16.94
N GLY A 99 3.05 -9.01 15.95
CA GLY A 99 4.41 -8.66 15.48
C GLY A 99 5.01 -7.44 16.18
N GLY A 100 4.24 -6.74 17.01
CA GLY A 100 4.69 -5.61 17.83
C GLY A 100 3.82 -4.37 17.77
N VAL A 101 3.93 -3.53 18.76
CA VAL A 101 3.23 -2.25 18.87
C VAL A 101 4.22 -1.13 18.58
N LEU A 102 3.90 -0.28 17.61
CA LEU A 102 4.69 0.89 17.20
C LEU A 102 4.20 2.17 17.88
N MET A 103 2.86 2.30 18.01
CA MET A 103 2.20 3.32 18.83
C MET A 103 1.06 2.65 19.59
N GLU A 104 1.03 2.85 20.90
CA GLU A 104 0.03 2.23 21.79
C GLU A 104 -1.40 2.63 21.44
N LEU A 105 -2.36 1.75 21.74
CA LEU A 105 -3.76 2.04 21.58
C LEU A 105 -4.21 3.14 22.56
N GLY A 106 -4.59 4.29 22.03
CA GLY A 106 -4.94 5.43 22.87
C GLY A 106 -5.62 6.57 22.11
N GLU A 107 -5.82 7.69 22.81
CA GLU A 107 -6.27 8.95 22.24
C GLU A 107 -5.07 9.78 21.81
N TYR A 108 -5.13 10.35 20.61
CA TYR A 108 -4.10 11.20 20.02
C TYR A 108 -4.73 12.50 19.50
N PRO A 109 -3.97 13.59 19.31
CA PRO A 109 -4.52 14.86 18.83
C PRO A 109 -5.26 14.80 17.50
N PHE A 110 -4.98 13.78 16.70
CA PHE A 110 -5.57 13.58 15.36
C PHE A 110 -6.62 12.47 15.30
N SER A 111 -6.82 11.69 16.37
CA SER A 111 -7.82 10.63 16.41
C SER A 111 -8.21 10.31 17.86
N PRO A 112 -9.51 10.19 18.19
CA PRO A 112 -9.97 9.82 19.53
C PRO A 112 -9.65 8.36 19.90
N ARG A 113 -9.24 7.53 18.93
CA ARG A 113 -8.70 6.19 19.17
C ARG A 113 -7.80 5.79 18.02
N TYR A 114 -6.54 5.57 18.30
CA TYR A 114 -5.52 5.23 17.32
C TYR A 114 -4.54 4.22 17.90
N ALA A 115 -4.02 3.37 17.03
CA ALA A 115 -2.85 2.55 17.29
C ALA A 115 -2.03 2.38 16.01
N TRP A 116 -0.75 2.10 16.12
CA TRP A 116 0.08 1.65 15.01
C TRP A 116 0.77 0.35 15.41
N VAL A 117 0.47 -0.70 14.68
CA VAL A 117 0.93 -2.05 15.01
C VAL A 117 1.62 -2.70 13.82
N ARG A 118 2.38 -3.75 14.11
CA ARG A 118 2.97 -4.67 13.13
C ARG A 118 2.41 -6.05 13.38
N ASP A 119 1.98 -6.72 12.33
CA ASP A 119 1.58 -8.12 12.43
C ASP A 119 2.79 -9.07 12.28
N ARG A 120 2.54 -10.38 12.48
CA ARG A 120 3.56 -11.44 12.43
C ARG A 120 4.21 -11.61 11.05
N PHE A 121 3.60 -11.07 9.98
CA PHE A 121 4.13 -11.10 8.62
C PHE A 121 4.91 -9.84 8.26
N GLY A 122 5.00 -8.88 9.20
CA GLY A 122 5.75 -7.64 9.05
C GLY A 122 4.97 -6.48 8.45
N MET A 123 3.71 -6.69 8.02
CA MET A 123 2.86 -5.60 7.57
C MET A 123 2.52 -4.68 8.74
N THR A 124 2.51 -3.38 8.49
CA THR A 124 2.17 -2.40 9.53
C THR A 124 0.82 -1.75 9.25
N TRP A 125 0.01 -1.63 10.31
CA TRP A 125 -1.37 -1.21 10.27
C TRP A 125 -1.58 -0.02 11.22
N GLN A 126 -2.11 1.07 10.68
CA GLN A 126 -2.52 2.24 11.45
C GLN A 126 -4.03 2.19 11.68
N LEU A 127 -4.46 1.79 12.85
CA LEU A 127 -5.86 1.72 13.22
C LEU A 127 -6.33 3.10 13.67
N MET A 128 -7.25 3.74 12.92
CA MET A 128 -7.64 5.11 13.16
C MET A 128 -9.16 5.25 13.19
N LEU A 129 -9.71 5.59 14.36
CA LEU A 129 -11.10 6.03 14.45
C LEU A 129 -11.19 7.45 13.86
N THR A 130 -11.96 7.59 12.80
CA THR A 130 -12.13 8.86 12.10
C THR A 130 -13.55 9.42 12.32
N ASN A 131 -13.77 10.65 11.89
CA ASN A 131 -15.10 11.23 11.82
C ASN A 131 -15.65 11.09 10.37
N PRO A 132 -16.99 11.14 10.20
CA PRO A 132 -17.62 11.01 8.88
C PRO A 132 -17.57 12.30 8.05
N GLU A 133 -16.78 13.29 8.43
CA GLU A 133 -16.68 14.56 7.74
C GLU A 133 -15.74 14.48 6.54
N GLY A 134 -16.05 15.23 5.50
CA GLY A 134 -15.24 15.32 4.28
C GLY A 134 -15.60 14.26 3.21
N ASP A 135 -14.66 14.01 2.31
CA ASP A 135 -14.83 13.02 1.25
C ASP A 135 -14.93 11.60 1.84
N PRO A 136 -15.89 10.77 1.38
CA PRO A 136 -15.93 9.36 1.75
C PRO A 136 -14.63 8.66 1.36
N ARG A 137 -14.04 7.96 2.31
CA ARG A 137 -12.81 7.19 2.12
C ARG A 137 -13.06 5.70 2.39
N PRO A 138 -12.35 4.79 1.69
CA PRO A 138 -12.48 3.37 1.94
C PRO A 138 -11.92 2.98 3.31
N PHE A 139 -12.15 1.73 3.70
CA PHE A 139 -11.64 1.19 4.96
C PHE A 139 -10.10 1.07 4.96
N ILE A 140 -9.48 0.67 3.84
CA ILE A 140 -8.02 0.52 3.73
C ILE A 140 -7.44 1.62 2.84
N ILE A 141 -6.44 2.33 3.36
CA ILE A 141 -5.73 3.41 2.67
C ILE A 141 -4.23 3.18 2.83
N PRO A 142 -3.51 2.78 1.78
CA PRO A 142 -2.05 2.71 1.83
C PRO A 142 -1.44 4.07 2.18
N SER A 143 -0.44 4.06 3.06
CA SER A 143 0.20 5.25 3.61
C SER A 143 1.71 5.16 3.48
N PHE A 144 2.32 6.19 2.90
CA PHE A 144 3.74 6.33 2.66
C PHE A 144 4.37 7.27 3.69
N MET A 145 5.37 6.79 4.42
CA MET A 145 6.12 7.62 5.36
C MET A 145 7.54 7.86 4.85
N PHE A 146 7.80 9.09 4.48
CA PHE A 146 9.09 9.54 3.98
C PHE A 146 10.03 9.82 5.15
N GLY A 147 10.90 8.86 5.46
CA GLY A 147 11.87 8.92 6.56
C GLY A 147 13.31 8.90 6.08
N GLY A 148 14.26 9.04 7.00
CA GLY A 148 15.68 9.01 6.71
C GLY A 148 16.08 10.05 5.65
N THR A 149 16.76 9.60 4.60
CA THR A 149 17.20 10.44 3.48
C THR A 149 16.07 10.94 2.58
N ASN A 150 14.87 10.35 2.71
CA ASN A 150 13.69 10.74 1.94
C ASN A 150 12.79 11.76 2.66
N HIS A 151 13.14 12.16 3.89
CA HIS A 151 12.38 13.18 4.60
C HIS A 151 12.33 14.50 3.81
N GLY A 152 11.16 15.13 3.75
CA GLY A 152 10.89 16.35 2.98
C GLY A 152 10.44 16.10 1.53
N ASN A 153 10.35 14.85 1.09
CA ASN A 153 9.97 14.53 -0.29
C ASN A 153 8.49 14.14 -0.47
N ALA A 154 7.69 14.11 0.60
CA ALA A 154 6.31 13.65 0.53
C ALA A 154 5.44 14.51 -0.40
N GLU A 155 5.61 15.84 -0.41
CA GLU A 155 4.83 16.70 -1.29
C GLU A 155 5.27 16.57 -2.76
N GLU A 156 6.56 16.61 -3.04
CA GLU A 156 7.08 16.50 -4.41
C GLU A 156 6.70 15.16 -5.04
N SER A 157 6.87 14.06 -4.29
CA SER A 157 6.54 12.71 -4.78
C SER A 157 5.05 12.57 -5.07
N THR A 158 4.18 12.98 -4.15
CA THR A 158 2.73 12.89 -4.33
C THR A 158 2.20 13.83 -5.42
N ASN A 159 2.79 15.03 -5.61
CA ASN A 159 2.49 15.89 -6.75
C ASN A 159 2.89 15.22 -8.08
N SER A 160 4.05 14.58 -8.13
CA SER A 160 4.49 13.83 -9.31
C SER A 160 3.52 12.68 -9.63
N TRP A 161 3.15 11.86 -8.64
CA TRP A 161 2.21 10.76 -8.87
C TRP A 161 0.83 11.26 -9.33
N ILE A 162 0.30 12.34 -8.74
CA ILE A 162 -0.96 12.96 -9.17
C ILE A 162 -0.87 13.43 -10.63
N SER A 163 0.29 13.88 -11.11
CA SER A 163 0.48 14.31 -12.49
C SER A 163 0.57 13.15 -13.50
N ILE A 164 0.87 11.92 -13.03
CA ILE A 164 1.05 10.74 -13.87
C ILE A 164 -0.30 10.09 -14.22
N PHE A 165 -1.22 10.03 -13.27
CA PHE A 165 -2.51 9.36 -13.43
C PHE A 165 -3.58 10.31 -13.97
N ASP A 166 -4.38 9.85 -14.95
CA ASP A 166 -5.37 10.69 -15.63
C ASP A 166 -6.52 11.12 -14.72
N ASP A 167 -6.99 10.25 -13.81
CA ASP A 167 -8.00 10.56 -12.80
C ASP A 167 -7.32 10.58 -11.42
N ALA A 168 -6.72 11.72 -11.12
CA ALA A 168 -6.00 11.90 -9.86
C ALA A 168 -6.30 13.27 -9.26
N ARG A 169 -6.34 13.32 -7.93
CA ARG A 169 -6.58 14.58 -7.22
C ARG A 169 -5.93 14.58 -5.83
N ARG A 170 -5.49 15.76 -5.42
CA ARG A 170 -5.12 16.02 -4.03
C ARG A 170 -6.40 16.08 -3.17
N GLY A 171 -6.37 15.43 -2.02
CA GLY A 171 -7.34 15.63 -0.95
C GLY A 171 -6.86 16.71 0.02
N THR A 172 -6.62 16.34 1.27
CA THR A 172 -6.06 17.25 2.27
C THR A 172 -4.52 17.29 2.17
N LEU A 173 -3.94 18.45 2.52
CA LEU A 173 -2.49 18.61 2.66
C LEU A 173 -2.23 19.51 3.88
N TYR A 174 -1.50 18.98 4.86
CA TYR A 174 -1.08 19.70 6.05
C TYR A 174 0.43 19.63 6.19
N HIS A 175 1.06 20.78 6.39
CA HIS A 175 2.48 20.87 6.72
C HIS A 175 2.70 20.94 8.23
N TYR A 176 3.92 20.65 8.66
CA TYR A 176 4.30 20.87 10.04
C TYR A 176 4.29 22.38 10.36
N PRO A 177 3.86 22.78 11.58
CA PRO A 177 3.94 24.18 12.01
C PRO A 177 5.37 24.70 11.98
N GLU A 178 5.51 26.01 11.74
CA GLU A 178 6.80 26.69 11.87
C GLU A 178 7.42 26.47 13.27
N GLY A 179 8.74 26.34 13.31
CA GLY A 179 9.49 26.11 14.55
C GLY A 179 9.51 24.67 15.05
N THR A 180 8.89 23.72 14.34
CA THR A 180 9.08 22.30 14.63
C THR A 180 10.43 21.81 14.09
N PRO A 181 11.01 20.74 14.66
CA PRO A 181 12.29 20.18 14.17
C PRO A 181 12.17 19.50 12.79
N PHE A 182 10.95 19.41 12.24
CA PHE A 182 10.68 18.69 10.98
C PHE A 182 10.79 19.56 9.74
N GLY A 183 10.85 20.89 9.90
CA GLY A 183 10.82 21.85 8.78
C GLY A 183 9.37 22.22 8.40
N SER A 184 9.15 23.50 8.09
CA SER A 184 7.83 24.01 7.73
C SER A 184 7.33 23.53 6.37
N ASP A 185 8.22 23.05 5.50
CA ASP A 185 7.91 22.53 4.18
C ASP A 185 7.62 20.99 4.20
N ALA A 186 7.90 20.35 5.34
CA ALA A 186 7.63 18.94 5.49
C ALA A 186 6.14 18.68 5.67
N VAL A 187 5.63 17.65 5.02
CA VAL A 187 4.23 17.25 5.07
C VAL A 187 3.96 16.50 6.37
N MET A 188 3.14 17.08 7.22
CA MET A 188 2.64 16.39 8.40
C MET A 188 1.67 15.26 8.02
N PHE A 189 0.80 15.51 7.04
CA PHE A 189 -0.13 14.52 6.52
C PHE A 189 -0.79 14.98 5.22
N THR A 190 -0.98 14.06 4.26
CA THR A 190 -1.78 14.30 3.05
C THR A 190 -2.57 13.07 2.66
N TYR A 191 -3.82 13.28 2.20
CA TYR A 191 -4.56 12.32 1.41
C TYR A 191 -4.56 12.73 -0.06
N PHE A 192 -4.55 11.75 -0.95
CA PHE A 192 -4.71 11.94 -2.39
C PHE A 192 -5.35 10.71 -3.03
N ASN A 193 -5.93 10.89 -4.20
CA ASN A 193 -6.58 9.82 -4.95
C ASN A 193 -5.90 9.65 -6.29
N LEU A 194 -5.61 8.42 -6.67
CA LEU A 194 -5.08 8.04 -7.97
C LEU A 194 -6.02 6.98 -8.57
N GLN A 195 -6.72 7.33 -9.63
CA GLN A 195 -7.66 6.43 -10.35
C GLN A 195 -8.61 5.66 -9.42
N GLY A 196 -9.27 6.38 -8.52
CA GLY A 196 -10.23 5.80 -7.59
C GLY A 196 -9.62 5.20 -6.31
N THR A 197 -8.29 5.03 -6.24
CA THR A 197 -7.60 4.52 -5.04
C THR A 197 -7.16 5.67 -4.16
N TRP A 198 -7.63 5.71 -2.90
CA TRP A 198 -7.16 6.64 -1.90
C TRP A 198 -5.85 6.19 -1.29
N LEU A 199 -4.93 7.12 -1.16
CA LEU A 199 -3.59 6.96 -0.61
C LEU A 199 -3.31 8.07 0.39
N ALA A 200 -2.38 7.85 1.30
CA ALA A 200 -1.89 8.83 2.24
C ALA A 200 -0.36 8.95 2.20
N ALA A 201 0.18 10.09 2.58
CA ALA A 201 1.61 10.25 2.77
C ALA A 201 1.92 11.25 3.88
N ALA A 202 3.11 11.12 4.46
CA ALA A 202 3.65 12.04 5.45
C ALA A 202 5.19 12.01 5.41
N ASP A 203 5.82 13.10 5.82
CA ASP A 203 7.23 13.13 6.20
C ASP A 203 7.37 12.76 7.67
N SER A 204 8.22 11.80 8.00
CA SER A 204 8.30 11.24 9.37
C SER A 204 9.14 12.06 10.33
N GLY A 205 9.76 13.13 9.87
CA GLY A 205 10.72 13.86 10.67
C GLY A 205 12.06 13.14 10.86
N ALA A 206 12.99 13.79 11.55
CA ALA A 206 14.38 13.33 11.69
C ALA A 206 14.60 12.16 12.64
N PHE A 207 13.55 11.59 13.21
CA PHE A 207 13.66 10.56 14.25
C PHE A 207 13.61 9.12 13.72
N HIS A 208 13.32 8.92 12.42
CA HIS A 208 13.24 7.62 11.80
C HIS A 208 14.32 7.49 10.74
N ASP A 209 15.10 6.42 10.83
CA ASP A 209 16.19 6.09 9.90
C ASP A 209 15.77 5.09 8.80
N PHE A 210 14.51 4.59 8.83
CA PHE A 210 14.01 3.70 7.80
C PHE A 210 13.74 4.43 6.49
N THR A 211 13.86 3.71 5.41
CA THR A 211 13.48 4.15 4.06
C THR A 211 12.66 3.08 3.36
N PHE A 212 12.16 3.38 2.16
CA PHE A 212 11.40 2.43 1.38
C PHE A 212 12.22 1.19 1.02
N THR A 213 11.55 0.04 1.06
CA THR A 213 12.12 -1.26 0.67
C THR A 213 11.10 -2.02 -0.19
N PRO A 214 11.53 -3.00 -1.00
CA PRO A 214 10.60 -3.85 -1.74
C PRO A 214 9.72 -4.76 -0.86
N GLY A 215 9.89 -4.74 0.47
CA GLY A 215 9.06 -5.49 1.41
C GLY A 215 7.58 -5.18 1.34
N VAL A 216 7.23 -3.93 1.01
CA VAL A 216 5.89 -3.53 0.55
C VAL A 216 6.05 -2.73 -0.72
N SER A 217 5.23 -3.01 -1.73
CA SER A 217 5.26 -2.34 -3.03
C SER A 217 3.86 -1.94 -3.49
N VAL A 218 3.79 -1.03 -4.45
CA VAL A 218 2.55 -0.62 -5.11
C VAL A 218 2.42 -1.35 -6.44
N VAL A 219 1.26 -1.95 -6.67
CA VAL A 219 0.95 -2.65 -7.92
C VAL A 219 0.12 -1.74 -8.81
N VAL A 220 0.58 -1.51 -10.02
CA VAL A 220 -0.16 -0.83 -11.10
C VAL A 220 -0.64 -1.89 -12.09
N SER A 221 -1.95 -2.12 -12.10
CA SER A 221 -2.61 -3.10 -12.97
C SER A 221 -2.90 -2.46 -14.32
N CYS A 222 -2.19 -2.85 -15.37
CA CYS A 222 -2.27 -2.28 -16.71
C CYS A 222 -3.21 -3.08 -17.60
N ARG A 223 -3.96 -2.39 -18.46
CA ARG A 223 -4.92 -2.99 -19.40
C ARG A 223 -4.23 -3.61 -20.61
N ASP A 224 -3.15 -2.99 -21.07
CA ASP A 224 -2.43 -3.32 -22.29
C ASP A 224 -0.96 -2.91 -22.23
N GLN A 225 -0.23 -3.15 -23.33
CA GLN A 225 1.19 -2.83 -23.44
C GLN A 225 1.45 -1.32 -23.39
N GLU A 226 0.56 -0.50 -23.93
CA GLU A 226 0.72 0.96 -23.95
C GLU A 226 0.72 1.53 -22.52
N GLU A 227 -0.17 1.03 -21.65
CA GLU A 227 -0.16 1.39 -20.23
C GLU A 227 1.08 0.88 -19.50
N ILE A 228 1.53 -0.35 -19.78
CA ILE A 228 2.78 -0.88 -19.22
C ILE A 228 3.94 0.02 -19.59
N ASP A 229 4.09 0.37 -20.88
CA ASP A 229 5.19 1.20 -21.37
C ASP A 229 5.16 2.58 -20.73
N ARG A 230 3.97 3.21 -20.66
CA ARG A 230 3.76 4.53 -20.05
C ARG A 230 4.15 4.56 -18.58
N TYR A 231 3.61 3.65 -17.78
CA TYR A 231 3.91 3.66 -16.33
C TYR A 231 5.33 3.22 -16.03
N TRP A 232 5.86 2.28 -16.81
CA TRP A 232 7.27 1.90 -16.67
C TRP A 232 8.22 3.07 -16.90
N GLU A 233 8.04 3.83 -17.97
CA GLU A 233 8.86 5.00 -18.28
C GLU A 233 8.81 6.07 -17.17
N LEU A 234 7.66 6.20 -16.51
CA LEU A 234 7.44 7.20 -15.46
C LEU A 234 7.93 6.76 -14.08
N PHE A 235 7.94 5.46 -13.79
CA PHE A 235 8.32 4.94 -12.48
C PHE A 235 9.71 4.32 -12.43
N SER A 236 10.26 3.82 -13.54
CA SER A 236 11.56 3.18 -13.50
C SER A 236 12.69 4.21 -13.53
N ALA A 237 13.28 4.46 -12.37
CA ALA A 237 14.40 5.38 -12.19
C ALA A 237 15.71 4.67 -11.77
N VAL A 238 15.64 3.38 -11.41
CA VAL A 238 16.77 2.58 -10.92
C VAL A 238 16.90 1.31 -11.77
N PRO A 239 17.71 1.29 -12.84
CA PRO A 239 17.81 0.16 -13.76
C PRO A 239 18.20 -1.16 -13.10
N GLU A 240 18.99 -1.13 -12.04
CA GLU A 240 19.44 -2.31 -11.31
C GLU A 240 18.29 -3.01 -10.53
N ALA A 241 17.18 -2.30 -10.30
CA ALA A 241 16.00 -2.81 -9.63
C ALA A 241 14.97 -3.41 -10.60
N GLU A 242 15.17 -3.23 -11.90
CA GLU A 242 14.23 -3.69 -12.94
C GLU A 242 14.20 -5.22 -13.03
N ARG A 243 13.04 -5.81 -12.72
CA ARG A 243 12.88 -7.27 -12.76
C ARG A 243 11.41 -7.68 -12.80
N CYS A 244 11.03 -8.47 -13.82
CA CYS A 244 9.69 -9.10 -13.95
C CYS A 244 8.51 -8.17 -13.60
N GLY A 245 8.54 -6.95 -14.13
CA GLY A 245 7.53 -5.91 -13.88
C GLY A 245 7.81 -5.03 -12.65
N TRP A 246 8.84 -5.34 -11.85
CA TRP A 246 9.27 -4.50 -10.74
C TRP A 246 10.19 -3.38 -11.23
N CYS A 247 9.98 -2.18 -10.70
CA CYS A 247 10.86 -1.04 -10.85
C CYS A 247 10.87 -0.20 -9.56
N VAL A 248 11.78 0.75 -9.47
CA VAL A 248 11.90 1.64 -8.32
C VAL A 248 11.93 3.08 -8.83
N ASP A 249 11.10 3.93 -8.22
CA ASP A 249 11.07 5.34 -8.58
C ASP A 249 12.22 6.14 -7.94
N ARG A 250 12.32 7.41 -8.31
CA ARG A 250 13.40 8.30 -7.84
C ARG A 250 13.41 8.56 -6.32
N TRP A 251 12.33 8.21 -5.63
CA TRP A 251 12.23 8.30 -4.15
C TRP A 251 12.46 6.96 -3.45
N GLY A 252 12.72 5.89 -4.24
CA GLY A 252 13.02 4.57 -3.69
C GLY A 252 11.79 3.69 -3.45
N ILE A 253 10.61 4.11 -3.92
CA ILE A 253 9.39 3.31 -3.79
C ILE A 253 9.36 2.24 -4.87
N SER A 254 9.09 1.01 -4.46
CA SER A 254 8.97 -0.13 -5.36
C SER A 254 7.58 -0.19 -5.98
N TRP A 255 7.55 -0.22 -7.29
CA TRP A 255 6.35 -0.36 -8.12
C TRP A 255 6.38 -1.70 -8.86
N GLN A 256 5.20 -2.28 -9.04
CA GLN A 256 5.00 -3.41 -9.92
C GLN A 256 4.08 -2.97 -11.06
N VAL A 257 4.63 -2.79 -12.25
CA VAL A 257 3.89 -2.41 -13.46
C VAL A 257 3.58 -3.69 -14.22
N VAL A 258 2.38 -4.21 -14.05
CA VAL A 258 2.01 -5.57 -14.49
C VAL A 258 0.68 -5.56 -15.25
N PRO A 259 0.46 -6.51 -16.19
CA PRO A 259 -0.84 -6.67 -16.82
C PRO A 259 -1.91 -7.10 -15.80
N HIS A 260 -3.16 -6.71 -16.03
CA HIS A 260 -4.29 -6.97 -15.13
C HIS A 260 -4.54 -8.47 -14.85
N ASN A 261 -4.12 -9.34 -15.76
CA ASN A 261 -4.22 -10.80 -15.66
C ASN A 261 -2.89 -11.47 -15.26
N ILE A 262 -2.01 -10.76 -14.56
CA ILE A 262 -0.69 -11.28 -14.17
C ILE A 262 -0.76 -12.61 -13.41
N ALA A 263 -1.79 -12.84 -12.59
CA ALA A 263 -1.96 -14.09 -11.86
C ALA A 263 -2.17 -15.28 -12.79
N GLU A 264 -2.96 -15.12 -13.86
CA GLU A 264 -3.17 -16.15 -14.89
C GLU A 264 -1.86 -16.44 -15.63
N LEU A 265 -1.14 -15.39 -16.03
CA LEU A 265 0.14 -15.51 -16.73
C LEU A 265 1.20 -16.21 -15.86
N MET A 266 1.23 -15.91 -14.57
CA MET A 266 2.14 -16.55 -13.62
C MET A 266 1.75 -17.98 -13.25
N ALA A 267 0.50 -18.38 -13.44
CA ALA A 267 0.05 -19.76 -13.24
C ALA A 267 0.58 -20.70 -14.34
N ASP A 268 0.70 -20.22 -15.58
CA ASP A 268 1.33 -20.98 -16.66
C ASP A 268 2.85 -21.00 -16.50
N LYS A 269 3.42 -22.20 -16.43
CA LYS A 269 4.87 -22.37 -16.18
C LYS A 269 5.74 -21.75 -17.28
N ALA A 270 5.39 -21.94 -18.54
CA ALA A 270 6.19 -21.46 -19.66
C ALA A 270 6.17 -19.92 -19.75
N THR A 271 5.00 -19.33 -19.58
CA THR A 271 4.81 -17.87 -19.54
C THR A 271 5.52 -17.25 -18.34
N ARG A 272 5.40 -17.88 -17.17
CA ARG A 272 6.12 -17.43 -15.96
C ARG A 272 7.63 -17.41 -16.15
N GLU A 273 8.21 -18.46 -16.72
CA GLU A 273 9.65 -18.54 -16.99
C GLU A 273 10.11 -17.38 -17.89
N LYS A 274 9.31 -16.98 -18.88
CA LYS A 274 9.59 -15.82 -19.72
C LYS A 274 9.51 -14.51 -18.93
N ILE A 275 8.44 -14.29 -18.16
CA ILE A 275 8.25 -13.08 -17.35
C ILE A 275 9.40 -12.88 -16.37
N LEU A 276 9.86 -13.96 -15.72
CA LEU A 276 10.96 -13.89 -14.73
C LEU A 276 12.31 -13.48 -15.35
N LEU A 277 12.47 -13.56 -16.67
CA LEU A 277 13.67 -13.12 -17.40
C LEU A 277 13.57 -11.68 -17.92
N MET A 278 12.39 -11.06 -17.84
CA MET A 278 12.17 -9.69 -18.29
C MET A 278 12.49 -8.68 -17.18
N GLY A 279 12.87 -7.45 -17.54
CA GLY A 279 12.72 -6.27 -16.70
C GLY A 279 11.28 -5.75 -16.81
N LYS A 280 11.02 -4.88 -17.79
CA LYS A 280 9.66 -4.51 -18.21
C LYS A 280 8.97 -5.70 -18.88
N ILE A 281 7.71 -5.92 -18.54
CA ILE A 281 6.90 -6.98 -19.17
C ILE A 281 6.56 -6.57 -20.60
N ASP A 282 6.85 -7.46 -21.57
CA ASP A 282 6.49 -7.33 -22.98
C ASP A 282 5.49 -8.44 -23.34
N LEU A 283 4.22 -8.06 -23.48
CA LEU A 283 3.12 -8.97 -23.77
C LEU A 283 3.26 -9.67 -25.12
N SER A 284 4.01 -9.10 -26.07
CA SER A 284 4.22 -9.69 -27.38
C SER A 284 5.14 -10.92 -27.34
N GLN A 285 5.87 -11.11 -26.25
CA GLN A 285 6.78 -12.24 -26.03
C GLN A 285 6.15 -13.37 -25.18
N LEU A 286 4.95 -13.19 -24.69
CA LEU A 286 4.22 -14.17 -23.85
C LEU A 286 3.28 -15.07 -24.67
#